data_160316919f7d19cfd009a5fc62284da5
#
_entry.id   160316919f7d19cfd009a5fc62284da5
#
_cell.length_a   1.000
_cell.length_b   1.000
_cell.length_c   1.000
_cell.angle_alpha   90.00
_cell.angle_beta   90.00
_cell.angle_gamma   90.00
#
_symmetry.space_group_name_H-M   'P 1'
#
loop_
_entity.id
_entity.type
_entity.pdbx_description
1 polymer ?
#
loop_
_entity_poly.entity_id
_entity_poly.type
_entity_poly.pdbx_seq_one_letter_code
_entity_poly.pdbx_strand_id
1 'polypeptide(L)'
;MQCRYCQTELEDGNNVCPNCGEINEEKDISKKLKVMKILTFCLAGVILVGALLGAINYGLTGRILPGKNDVYYKASYSVSEKTLETKLGKNNFLKNRDTVIATVGENTLTNAMLQVYYWDLVANNKYADMDSKIPLDQQYQDPETQTTWQQFYIEKAIDAWKRDVLVLQMAKENNFEMPEVYASQFETLEKDMLSTAISKKYTSLEAFLESMLGSGTTFQTYYDYLWTYFLGGTYWAEYIKTVEVDMTEVEAYYEAHKSELVIDDYFQVTKDSGKLVDVRHILIKPKGGTKSEDGKTTVYSEEEWNTCRDEAQAILDSWLAGEHTEESFAKLATEKTEDGGSKSSGGLYTDTWKGKMVKEFEDWCFDESRKTGDYGLVKTSYGYHVMYFVDAEEGWIRTCTSGAKSQKASEMIDELAKNTPVDVNYKKISLAELK
;
A
#
# COMPACT_ATOMS: atom_id res chain seq x y z
N MET A 1 -43.81 -6.23 -8.21
CA MET A 1 -43.21 -6.98 -7.04
C MET A 1 -43.40 -6.11 -5.79
N GLN A 2 -43.63 -6.71 -4.59
CA GLN A 2 -43.70 -5.91 -3.35
C GLN A 2 -42.39 -6.00 -2.56
N CYS A 3 -41.97 -4.89 -1.99
CA CYS A 3 -40.80 -4.82 -1.12
C CYS A 3 -40.99 -5.71 0.12
N ARG A 4 -40.00 -6.55 0.41
CA ARG A 4 -40.02 -7.50 1.55
C ARG A 4 -40.01 -6.80 2.92
N TYR A 5 -39.54 -5.57 2.98
CA TYR A 5 -39.35 -4.86 4.23
C TYR A 5 -40.46 -3.88 4.56
N CYS A 6 -41.01 -3.17 3.57
CA CYS A 6 -42.04 -2.17 3.79
C CYS A 6 -43.31 -2.35 2.97
N GLN A 7 -43.41 -3.45 2.18
CA GLN A 7 -44.56 -3.82 1.35
C GLN A 7 -44.95 -2.80 0.25
N THR A 8 -44.12 -1.82 -0.02
CA THR A 8 -44.31 -0.88 -1.14
C THR A 8 -44.20 -1.60 -2.48
N GLU A 9 -45.07 -1.32 -3.43
CA GLU A 9 -44.98 -1.86 -4.80
C GLU A 9 -43.71 -1.36 -5.49
N LEU A 10 -42.98 -2.31 -6.10
CA LEU A 10 -41.76 -2.04 -6.87
C LEU A 10 -42.09 -2.11 -8.36
N GLU A 11 -41.62 -1.15 -9.13
CA GLU A 11 -41.70 -1.19 -10.59
C GLU A 11 -40.85 -2.29 -11.18
N ASP A 12 -41.27 -2.88 -12.30
CA ASP A 12 -40.57 -3.96 -12.94
C ASP A 12 -39.15 -3.56 -13.37
N GLY A 13 -38.16 -4.26 -12.84
CA GLY A 13 -36.73 -4.01 -13.11
C GLY A 13 -36.03 -3.16 -12.07
N ASN A 14 -36.72 -2.63 -11.07
CA ASN A 14 -36.10 -1.85 -9.99
C ASN A 14 -36.01 -2.67 -8.70
N ASN A 15 -34.80 -3.07 -8.35
CA ASN A 15 -34.54 -3.91 -7.16
C ASN A 15 -34.37 -3.09 -5.87
N VAL A 16 -34.33 -1.77 -5.95
CA VAL A 16 -34.21 -0.89 -4.78
C VAL A 16 -35.57 -0.30 -4.48
N CYS A 17 -36.02 -0.46 -3.24
CA CYS A 17 -37.31 0.09 -2.82
C CYS A 17 -37.26 1.63 -2.70
N PRO A 18 -38.11 2.37 -3.43
CA PRO A 18 -38.08 3.83 -3.39
C PRO A 18 -38.57 4.42 -2.05
N ASN A 19 -39.19 3.60 -1.20
CA ASN A 19 -39.74 4.07 0.08
C ASN A 19 -38.81 3.79 1.27
N CYS A 20 -38.11 2.66 1.30
CA CYS A 20 -37.22 2.31 2.42
C CYS A 20 -35.75 2.15 2.01
N GLY A 21 -35.42 2.28 0.75
CA GLY A 21 -34.03 2.14 0.26
C GLY A 21 -33.47 0.71 0.23
N GLU A 22 -34.27 -0.29 0.68
CA GLU A 22 -33.79 -1.67 0.78
C GLU A 22 -33.80 -2.39 -0.58
N ILE A 23 -32.81 -3.27 -0.77
CA ILE A 23 -32.64 -4.05 -2.00
C ILE A 23 -33.40 -5.36 -1.90
N ASN A 24 -34.32 -5.60 -2.85
CA ASN A 24 -35.11 -6.83 -2.95
C ASN A 24 -34.47 -7.79 -3.94
N GLU A 25 -33.67 -8.75 -3.48
CA GLU A 25 -33.05 -9.77 -4.32
C GLU A 25 -33.82 -11.10 -4.29
N GLU A 26 -34.07 -11.69 -5.47
CA GLU A 26 -34.39 -13.11 -5.58
C GLU A 26 -33.14 -13.95 -5.31
N LYS A 27 -33.30 -15.05 -4.56
CA LYS A 27 -32.21 -15.97 -4.20
C LYS A 27 -31.64 -16.69 -5.41
N ASP A 28 -30.72 -16.04 -6.11
CA ASP A 28 -29.89 -16.70 -7.12
C ASP A 28 -28.47 -16.92 -6.55
N ILE A 29 -28.12 -18.19 -6.35
CA ILE A 29 -26.82 -18.63 -5.81
C ILE A 29 -25.67 -18.16 -6.71
N SER A 30 -25.89 -17.97 -8.01
CA SER A 30 -24.91 -17.47 -8.96
C SER A 30 -24.52 -16.01 -8.66
N LYS A 31 -25.44 -15.20 -8.13
CA LYS A 31 -25.18 -13.82 -7.67
C LYS A 31 -24.38 -13.79 -6.38
N LYS A 32 -24.61 -14.73 -5.44
CA LYS A 32 -23.80 -14.86 -4.21
C LYS A 32 -22.33 -15.17 -4.54
N LEU A 33 -22.07 -16.00 -5.55
CA LEU A 33 -20.70 -16.28 -6.00
C LEU A 33 -20.05 -15.06 -6.66
N LYS A 34 -20.81 -14.23 -7.40
CA LYS A 34 -20.31 -12.96 -7.95
C LYS A 34 -20.01 -11.95 -6.84
N VAL A 35 -20.89 -11.81 -5.85
CA VAL A 35 -20.67 -10.94 -4.68
C VAL A 35 -19.50 -11.42 -3.83
N MET A 36 -19.31 -12.73 -3.62
CA MET A 36 -18.11 -13.27 -2.97
C MET A 36 -16.84 -13.00 -3.78
N LYS A 37 -16.88 -13.11 -5.11
CA LYS A 37 -15.73 -12.71 -5.94
C LYS A 37 -15.43 -11.23 -5.86
N ILE A 38 -16.45 -10.36 -5.81
CA ILE A 38 -16.29 -8.90 -5.64
C ILE A 38 -15.76 -8.58 -4.23
N LEU A 39 -16.24 -9.26 -3.18
CA LEU A 39 -15.72 -9.13 -1.81
C LEU A 39 -14.25 -9.58 -1.72
N THR A 40 -13.88 -10.65 -2.43
CA THR A 40 -12.48 -11.10 -2.51
C THR A 40 -11.62 -10.10 -3.29
N PHE A 41 -12.17 -9.45 -4.32
CA PHE A 41 -11.49 -8.38 -5.07
C PHE A 41 -11.39 -7.09 -4.26
N CYS A 42 -12.41 -6.70 -3.49
CA CYS A 42 -12.35 -5.53 -2.61
C CYS A 42 -11.42 -5.77 -1.42
N LEU A 43 -11.37 -7.00 -0.85
CA LEU A 43 -10.36 -7.38 0.15
C LEU A 43 -8.96 -7.40 -0.46
N ALA A 44 -8.82 -7.88 -1.71
CA ALA A 44 -7.57 -7.82 -2.45
C ALA A 44 -7.17 -6.37 -2.78
N GLY A 45 -8.14 -5.50 -3.08
CA GLY A 45 -7.91 -4.06 -3.26
C GLY A 45 -7.44 -3.37 -1.98
N VAL A 46 -8.07 -3.66 -0.85
CA VAL A 46 -7.64 -3.16 0.47
C VAL A 46 -6.30 -3.76 0.90
N ILE A 47 -6.03 -5.03 0.57
CA ILE A 47 -4.73 -5.68 0.80
C ILE A 47 -3.67 -5.10 -0.16
N LEU A 48 -4.02 -4.83 -1.43
CA LEU A 48 -3.12 -4.17 -2.39
C LEU A 48 -2.83 -2.72 -2.01
N VAL A 49 -3.82 -1.98 -1.52
CA VAL A 49 -3.64 -0.63 -0.96
C VAL A 49 -2.77 -0.72 0.31
N GLY A 50 -3.03 -1.65 1.20
CA GLY A 50 -2.19 -1.89 2.39
C GLY A 50 -0.77 -2.34 2.04
N ALA A 51 -0.60 -3.19 1.03
CA ALA A 51 0.71 -3.61 0.54
C ALA A 51 1.45 -2.48 -0.19
N LEU A 52 0.73 -1.62 -0.93
CA LEU A 52 1.30 -0.46 -1.59
C LEU A 52 1.68 0.62 -0.56
N LEU A 53 0.84 0.84 0.46
CA LEU A 53 1.14 1.72 1.60
C LEU A 53 2.37 1.21 2.36
N GLY A 54 2.46 -0.10 2.57
CA GLY A 54 3.64 -0.77 3.12
C GLY A 54 4.86 -0.60 2.23
N ALA A 55 4.73 -0.75 0.91
CA ALA A 55 5.84 -0.59 -0.03
C ALA A 55 6.31 0.87 -0.15
N ILE A 56 5.38 1.84 -0.14
CA ILE A 56 5.70 3.28 -0.13
C ILE A 56 6.38 3.63 1.20
N ASN A 57 5.83 3.18 2.32
CA ASN A 57 6.44 3.41 3.62
C ASN A 57 7.78 2.68 3.75
N TYR A 58 7.92 1.47 3.21
CA TYR A 58 9.19 0.75 3.12
C TYR A 58 10.19 1.51 2.25
N GLY A 59 9.76 2.07 1.11
CA GLY A 59 10.59 2.93 0.28
C GLY A 59 11.02 4.23 0.97
N LEU A 60 10.18 4.78 1.85
CA LEU A 60 10.45 6.04 2.57
C LEU A 60 11.23 5.84 3.87
N THR A 61 11.07 4.72 4.55
CA THR A 61 11.56 4.50 5.92
C THR A 61 12.36 3.21 6.09
N GLY A 62 12.43 2.36 5.07
CA GLY A 62 12.97 1.00 5.15
C GLY A 62 12.13 0.05 6.01
N ARG A 63 10.87 0.41 6.34
CA ARG A 63 9.96 -0.38 7.17
C ARG A 63 8.56 -0.40 6.59
N ILE A 64 7.86 -1.52 6.74
CA ILE A 64 6.47 -1.68 6.31
C ILE A 64 5.52 -0.81 7.16
N LEU A 65 5.88 -0.52 8.39
CA LEU A 65 5.15 0.37 9.30
C LEU A 65 6.11 1.41 9.90
N PRO A 66 5.66 2.68 10.10
CA PRO A 66 6.48 3.71 10.71
C PRO A 66 6.94 3.27 12.11
N GLY A 67 8.25 3.28 12.35
CA GLY A 67 8.80 3.04 13.68
C GLY A 67 8.72 4.29 14.57
N LYS A 68 8.70 4.12 15.89
CA LYS A 68 8.68 5.23 16.86
C LYS A 68 9.85 6.22 16.72
N ASN A 69 10.90 5.85 15.96
CA ASN A 69 12.10 6.64 15.77
C ASN A 69 12.33 7.13 14.33
N ASP A 70 11.36 6.94 13.44
CA ASP A 70 11.51 7.37 12.07
C ASP A 70 11.57 8.90 11.96
N VAL A 71 12.22 9.41 10.92
CA VAL A 71 12.48 10.84 10.70
C VAL A 71 11.21 11.69 10.72
N TYR A 72 10.06 11.10 10.37
CA TYR A 72 8.73 11.69 10.55
C TYR A 72 8.43 12.13 11.99
N TYR A 73 9.08 11.52 12.99
CA TYR A 73 8.90 11.82 14.41
C TYR A 73 10.02 12.66 15.02
N LYS A 74 11.15 12.81 14.31
CA LYS A 74 12.31 13.58 14.78
C LYS A 74 12.41 15.01 14.23
N ALA A 75 11.53 15.41 13.34
CA ALA A 75 11.44 16.82 13.03
C ALA A 75 11.12 17.56 14.34
N SER A 76 12.15 18.16 14.93
CA SER A 76 12.02 19.01 16.11
C SER A 76 11.11 20.17 15.73
N TYR A 77 9.82 20.00 15.99
CA TYR A 77 8.86 21.08 15.92
C TYR A 77 9.19 22.03 17.06
N SER A 78 10.00 23.02 16.78
CA SER A 78 9.87 24.26 17.53
C SER A 78 8.51 24.84 17.10
N VAL A 79 7.46 24.48 17.81
CA VAL A 79 6.23 25.27 17.79
C VAL A 79 6.67 26.64 18.27
N SER A 80 6.88 27.57 17.31
CA SER A 80 7.08 28.97 17.68
C SER A 80 5.86 29.36 18.51
N GLU A 81 6.03 30.18 19.56
CA GLU A 81 5.08 30.71 20.53
C GLU A 81 3.74 31.29 19.96
N LYS A 82 3.27 30.85 18.82
CA LYS A 82 1.95 31.12 18.31
C LYS A 82 0.99 30.12 18.95
N THR A 83 0.66 30.40 20.21
CA THR A 83 -0.51 29.85 20.88
C THR A 83 -1.65 29.83 19.87
N LEU A 84 -2.06 28.64 19.46
CA LEU A 84 -3.32 28.43 18.73
C LEU A 84 -4.44 28.82 19.70
N GLU A 85 -4.75 30.12 19.81
CA GLU A 85 -6.02 30.60 20.37
C GLU A 85 -7.18 30.24 19.41
N THR A 86 -7.23 28.99 19.00
CA THR A 86 -8.35 28.46 18.25
C THR A 86 -9.27 27.78 19.23
N LYS A 87 -10.25 28.50 19.69
CA LYS A 87 -11.55 27.88 19.90
C LYS A 87 -12.02 27.40 18.52
N LEU A 88 -11.69 26.17 18.18
CA LEU A 88 -12.27 25.47 17.05
C LEU A 88 -13.78 25.52 17.29
N GLY A 89 -14.47 26.36 16.52
CA GLY A 89 -15.89 26.59 16.73
C GLY A 89 -16.63 25.31 16.40
N LYS A 90 -17.18 24.65 17.40
CA LYS A 90 -17.90 23.35 17.35
C LYS A 90 -19.00 23.27 16.26
N ASN A 91 -19.38 24.34 15.60
CA ASN A 91 -20.52 24.36 14.70
C ASN A 91 -20.29 25.06 13.34
N ASN A 92 -19.05 25.32 12.93
CA ASN A 92 -18.81 26.11 11.72
C ASN A 92 -18.14 25.34 10.57
N PHE A 93 -17.78 24.05 10.73
CA PHE A 93 -17.07 23.31 9.69
C PHE A 93 -17.84 23.30 8.37
N LEU A 94 -19.11 22.92 8.35
CA LEU A 94 -19.91 22.85 7.12
C LEU A 94 -20.01 24.18 6.36
N LYS A 95 -19.95 25.31 7.07
CA LYS A 95 -19.92 26.64 6.45
C LYS A 95 -18.53 27.05 5.97
N ASN A 96 -17.49 26.53 6.59
CA ASN A 96 -16.10 26.91 6.37
C ASN A 96 -15.30 25.83 5.65
N ARG A 97 -15.92 24.72 5.24
CA ARG A 97 -15.22 23.56 4.67
C ARG A 97 -14.32 23.92 3.48
N ASP A 98 -14.79 24.82 2.61
CA ASP A 98 -14.07 25.21 1.39
C ASP A 98 -13.21 26.48 1.62
N THR A 99 -13.09 26.93 2.88
CA THR A 99 -12.23 28.06 3.24
C THR A 99 -10.77 27.64 3.13
N VAL A 100 -10.00 28.40 2.36
CA VAL A 100 -8.56 28.25 2.27
C VAL A 100 -7.91 28.68 3.58
N ILE A 101 -7.12 27.79 4.16
CA ILE A 101 -6.45 27.98 5.46
C ILE A 101 -4.92 27.99 5.36
N ALA A 102 -4.36 27.42 4.29
CA ALA A 102 -2.94 27.50 4.03
C ALA A 102 -2.63 27.56 2.53
N THR A 103 -1.48 28.12 2.18
CA THR A 103 -0.99 28.20 0.80
C THR A 103 0.49 27.86 0.71
N VAL A 104 0.87 27.16 -0.37
CA VAL A 104 2.25 26.92 -0.79
C VAL A 104 2.34 27.19 -2.29
N GLY A 105 2.94 28.30 -2.67
CA GLY A 105 2.90 28.78 -4.06
C GLY A 105 1.44 29.00 -4.51
N GLU A 106 1.04 28.36 -5.60
CA GLU A 106 -0.33 28.38 -6.12
C GLU A 106 -1.27 27.34 -5.49
N ASN A 107 -0.72 26.43 -4.70
CA ASN A 107 -1.49 25.34 -4.09
C ASN A 107 -2.17 25.83 -2.80
N THR A 108 -3.40 25.39 -2.60
CA THR A 108 -4.24 25.81 -1.47
C THR A 108 -4.73 24.62 -0.67
N LEU A 109 -4.69 24.76 0.67
CA LEU A 109 -5.28 23.80 1.59
C LEU A 109 -6.59 24.37 2.13
N THR A 110 -7.69 23.67 1.94
CA THR A 110 -8.98 23.97 2.52
C THR A 110 -9.21 23.23 3.84
N ASN A 111 -10.19 23.67 4.64
CA ASN A 111 -10.59 22.91 5.83
C ASN A 111 -11.09 21.50 5.48
N ALA A 112 -11.76 21.31 4.35
CA ALA A 112 -12.21 20.00 3.90
C ALA A 112 -11.03 19.05 3.68
N MET A 113 -9.97 19.50 3.00
CA MET A 113 -8.78 18.70 2.77
C MET A 113 -7.96 18.51 4.05
N LEU A 114 -7.78 19.57 4.85
CA LEU A 114 -7.10 19.46 6.16
C LEU A 114 -7.76 18.39 7.03
N GLN A 115 -9.10 18.32 7.07
CA GLN A 115 -9.83 17.32 7.84
C GLN A 115 -9.49 15.90 7.44
N VAL A 116 -9.33 15.62 6.14
CA VAL A 116 -8.94 14.29 5.65
C VAL A 116 -7.54 13.94 6.14
N TYR A 117 -6.55 14.82 5.94
CA TYR A 117 -5.19 14.61 6.46
C TYR A 117 -5.16 14.44 7.98
N TYR A 118 -5.91 15.26 8.70
CA TYR A 118 -5.97 15.22 10.16
C TYR A 118 -6.49 13.87 10.68
N TRP A 119 -7.66 13.42 10.22
CA TRP A 119 -8.26 12.19 10.70
C TRP A 119 -7.52 10.94 10.22
N ASP A 120 -6.92 10.97 9.03
CA ASP A 120 -6.05 9.90 8.55
C ASP A 120 -4.83 9.74 9.48
N LEU A 121 -4.17 10.85 9.81
CA LEU A 121 -3.04 10.83 10.75
C LEU A 121 -3.45 10.35 12.15
N VAL A 122 -4.58 10.82 12.68
CA VAL A 122 -5.10 10.38 13.99
C VAL A 122 -5.43 8.89 13.98
N ALA A 123 -5.99 8.36 12.90
CA ALA A 123 -6.34 6.94 12.80
C ALA A 123 -5.10 6.04 12.74
N ASN A 124 -4.06 6.48 12.02
CA ASN A 124 -2.87 5.69 11.76
C ASN A 124 -1.76 5.84 12.81
N ASN A 125 -1.78 6.93 13.60
CA ASN A 125 -0.73 7.25 14.57
C ASN A 125 -1.29 7.36 15.99
N LYS A 126 -1.71 6.24 16.58
CA LYS A 126 -2.12 6.22 17.99
C LYS A 126 -0.90 6.10 18.88
N TYR A 127 -0.61 7.15 19.61
CA TYR A 127 0.47 7.15 20.62
C TYR A 127 -0.01 6.49 21.92
N ALA A 128 0.92 5.84 22.64
CA ALA A 128 0.62 5.08 23.86
C ALA A 128 0.06 5.96 25.01
N ASP A 129 0.39 7.24 25.00
CA ASP A 129 0.00 8.26 25.97
C ASP A 129 -1.28 9.02 25.59
N MET A 130 -1.89 8.70 24.44
CA MET A 130 -3.21 9.21 24.10
C MET A 130 -4.31 8.43 24.80
N ASP A 131 -5.17 9.10 25.57
CA ASP A 131 -6.39 8.52 26.10
C ASP A 131 -7.53 8.69 25.07
N SER A 132 -8.01 7.58 24.53
CA SER A 132 -9.11 7.59 23.55
C SER A 132 -10.45 8.06 24.10
N LYS A 133 -10.58 8.22 25.44
CA LYS A 133 -11.78 8.70 26.11
C LYS A 133 -11.78 10.23 26.33
N ILE A 134 -10.60 10.87 26.17
CA ILE A 134 -10.46 12.31 26.36
C ILE A 134 -10.37 12.95 24.96
N PRO A 135 -11.15 13.99 24.65
CA PRO A 135 -11.01 14.74 23.39
C PRO A 135 -9.59 15.24 23.16
N LEU A 136 -9.12 15.23 21.91
CA LEU A 136 -7.75 15.59 21.55
C LEU A 136 -7.39 17.06 21.88
N ASP A 137 -8.38 17.93 21.97
CA ASP A 137 -8.26 19.34 22.37
C ASP A 137 -8.19 19.53 23.90
N GLN A 138 -8.37 18.46 24.68
CA GLN A 138 -8.40 18.49 26.14
C GLN A 138 -7.27 17.67 26.79
N GLN A 139 -6.40 17.08 26.02
CA GLN A 139 -5.21 16.37 26.48
C GLN A 139 -3.96 16.92 25.83
N TYR A 140 -2.89 17.04 26.61
CA TYR A 140 -1.63 17.59 26.13
C TYR A 140 -0.74 16.49 25.54
N GLN A 141 -0.19 16.78 24.37
CA GLN A 141 0.91 16.03 23.78
C GLN A 141 2.23 16.44 24.41
N ASP A 142 2.38 17.74 24.67
CA ASP A 142 3.50 18.31 25.40
C ASP A 142 2.98 19.22 26.53
N PRO A 143 3.05 18.76 27.78
CA PRO A 143 2.61 19.54 28.92
C PRO A 143 3.42 20.82 29.18
N GLU A 144 4.69 20.88 28.75
CA GLU A 144 5.55 22.04 28.98
C GLU A 144 5.13 23.21 28.09
N THR A 145 4.84 22.93 26.82
CA THR A 145 4.35 23.93 25.86
C THR A 145 2.83 24.06 25.86
N GLN A 146 2.12 23.21 26.60
CA GLN A 146 0.66 23.10 26.60
C GLN A 146 0.07 22.80 25.20
N THR A 147 0.86 22.18 24.32
CA THR A 147 0.39 21.76 22.99
C THR A 147 -0.55 20.59 23.15
N THR A 148 -1.79 20.73 22.69
CA THR A 148 -2.76 19.63 22.69
C THR A 148 -2.48 18.64 21.58
N TRP A 149 -2.99 17.39 21.71
CA TRP A 149 -2.91 16.41 20.63
C TRP A 149 -3.59 16.91 19.35
N GLN A 150 -4.68 17.66 19.48
CA GLN A 150 -5.34 18.26 18.33
C GLN A 150 -4.43 19.25 17.59
N GLN A 151 -3.77 20.15 18.32
CA GLN A 151 -2.82 21.10 17.76
C GLN A 151 -1.67 20.39 17.05
N PHE A 152 -1.10 19.38 17.73
CA PHE A 152 -0.03 18.56 17.17
C PHE A 152 -0.43 17.92 15.83
N TYR A 153 -1.62 17.30 15.74
CA TYR A 153 -2.07 16.68 14.51
C TYR A 153 -2.46 17.69 13.42
N ILE A 154 -2.93 18.89 13.76
CA ILE A 154 -3.16 19.96 12.78
C ILE A 154 -1.85 20.36 12.12
N GLU A 155 -0.79 20.59 12.89
CA GLU A 155 0.53 20.93 12.34
C GLU A 155 1.08 19.81 11.48
N LYS A 156 0.97 18.56 11.94
CA LYS A 156 1.37 17.39 11.17
C LYS A 156 0.60 17.25 9.85
N ALA A 157 -0.71 17.53 9.86
CA ALA A 157 -1.54 17.47 8.66
C ALA A 157 -1.15 18.55 7.64
N ILE A 158 -0.85 19.76 8.11
CA ILE A 158 -0.37 20.85 7.25
C ILE A 158 1.00 20.51 6.64
N ASP A 159 1.90 19.92 7.42
CA ASP A 159 3.22 19.52 6.94
C ASP A 159 3.13 18.35 5.96
N ALA A 160 2.28 17.36 6.21
CA ALA A 160 2.06 16.25 5.30
C ALA A 160 1.52 16.77 3.95
N TRP A 161 0.48 17.61 3.99
CA TRP A 161 -0.03 18.27 2.78
C TRP A 161 1.04 19.07 2.03
N LYS A 162 1.86 19.84 2.75
CA LYS A 162 2.95 20.62 2.16
C LYS A 162 3.94 19.73 1.42
N ARG A 163 4.33 18.60 2.02
CA ARG A 163 5.23 17.62 1.39
C ARG A 163 4.62 17.01 0.13
N ASP A 164 3.35 16.60 0.21
CA ASP A 164 2.65 16.06 -0.95
C ASP A 164 2.61 17.07 -2.09
N VAL A 165 2.32 18.35 -1.79
CA VAL A 165 2.38 19.43 -2.79
C VAL A 165 3.74 19.55 -3.45
N LEU A 166 4.82 19.48 -2.67
CA LEU A 166 6.19 19.57 -3.20
C LEU A 166 6.53 18.36 -4.06
N VAL A 167 6.17 17.15 -3.63
CA VAL A 167 6.37 15.93 -4.40
C VAL A 167 5.57 15.96 -5.71
N LEU A 168 4.31 16.42 -5.67
CA LEU A 168 3.48 16.57 -6.87
C LEU A 168 4.03 17.63 -7.83
N GLN A 169 4.63 18.70 -7.30
CA GLN A 169 5.32 19.68 -8.14
C GLN A 169 6.51 19.05 -8.85
N MET A 170 7.32 18.27 -8.14
CA MET A 170 8.43 17.51 -8.75
C MET A 170 7.93 16.52 -9.81
N ALA A 171 6.83 15.80 -9.53
CA ALA A 171 6.21 14.88 -10.48
C ALA A 171 5.78 15.61 -11.76
N LYS A 172 5.12 16.75 -11.62
CA LYS A 172 4.70 17.60 -12.74
C LYS A 172 5.88 18.12 -13.57
N GLU A 173 6.94 18.60 -12.92
CA GLU A 173 8.17 19.09 -13.58
C GLU A 173 8.86 17.98 -14.36
N ASN A 174 8.72 16.72 -13.92
CA ASN A 174 9.25 15.55 -14.62
C ASN A 174 8.24 14.89 -15.57
N ASN A 175 7.09 15.50 -15.83
CA ASN A 175 6.03 14.97 -16.69
C ASN A 175 5.59 13.54 -16.29
N PHE A 176 5.59 13.25 -15.00
CA PHE A 176 5.20 11.96 -14.47
C PHE A 176 3.68 11.83 -14.45
N GLU A 177 3.20 10.73 -14.98
CA GLU A 177 1.77 10.38 -14.99
C GLU A 177 1.51 9.17 -14.09
N MET A 178 0.29 9.10 -13.54
CA MET A 178 -0.16 7.94 -12.77
C MET A 178 -0.08 6.68 -13.63
N PRO A 179 0.63 5.63 -13.20
CA PRO A 179 0.66 4.37 -13.94
C PRO A 179 -0.75 3.81 -14.13
N GLU A 180 -1.04 3.28 -15.34
CA GLU A 180 -2.37 2.79 -15.75
C GLU A 180 -2.96 1.77 -14.77
N VAL A 181 -2.12 0.91 -14.20
CA VAL A 181 -2.54 -0.09 -13.20
C VAL A 181 -3.17 0.55 -11.96
N TYR A 182 -2.78 1.76 -11.61
CA TYR A 182 -3.36 2.51 -10.49
C TYR A 182 -4.48 3.44 -10.98
N ALA A 183 -4.29 4.13 -12.11
CA ALA A 183 -5.30 5.03 -12.69
C ALA A 183 -6.63 4.30 -12.91
N SER A 184 -6.60 3.08 -13.44
CA SER A 184 -7.79 2.27 -13.67
C SER A 184 -8.57 1.90 -12.39
N GLN A 185 -7.91 1.87 -11.23
CA GLN A 185 -8.58 1.62 -9.94
C GLN A 185 -9.42 2.83 -9.50
N PHE A 186 -9.00 4.03 -9.88
CA PHE A 186 -9.75 5.25 -9.57
C PHE A 186 -11.05 5.37 -10.37
N GLU A 187 -11.15 4.71 -11.54
CA GLU A 187 -12.39 4.69 -12.33
C GLU A 187 -13.54 3.97 -11.61
N THR A 188 -13.23 2.99 -10.77
CA THR A 188 -14.24 2.20 -10.05
C THR A 188 -14.32 2.54 -8.56
N LEU A 189 -13.45 3.42 -8.06
CA LEU A 189 -13.27 3.69 -6.63
C LEU A 189 -14.58 4.04 -5.90
N GLU A 190 -15.39 4.94 -6.46
CA GLU A 190 -16.66 5.36 -5.86
C GLU A 190 -17.61 4.18 -5.66
N LYS A 191 -17.76 3.37 -6.72
CA LYS A 191 -18.63 2.18 -6.72
C LYS A 191 -18.15 1.13 -5.71
N ASP A 192 -16.83 0.92 -5.62
CA ASP A 192 -16.26 -0.08 -4.75
C ASP A 192 -16.34 0.36 -3.28
N MET A 193 -16.13 1.64 -3.02
CA MET A 193 -16.33 2.23 -1.68
C MET A 193 -17.79 2.23 -1.26
N LEU A 194 -18.72 2.53 -2.16
CA LEU A 194 -20.16 2.44 -1.89
C LEU A 194 -20.57 1.00 -1.56
N SER A 195 -20.06 0.02 -2.31
CA SER A 195 -20.28 -1.41 -2.02
C SER A 195 -19.77 -1.79 -0.62
N THR A 196 -18.60 -1.27 -0.25
CA THR A 196 -18.02 -1.45 1.10
C THR A 196 -18.88 -0.80 2.18
N ALA A 197 -19.32 0.43 1.98
CA ALA A 197 -20.21 1.15 2.90
C ALA A 197 -21.49 0.36 3.17
N ILE A 198 -22.14 -0.12 2.10
CA ILE A 198 -23.36 -0.94 2.20
C ILE A 198 -23.09 -2.25 2.96
N SER A 199 -21.98 -2.94 2.68
CA SER A 199 -21.61 -4.18 3.37
C SER A 199 -21.40 -3.98 4.87
N LYS A 200 -20.91 -2.80 5.26
CA LYS A 200 -20.74 -2.36 6.66
C LYS A 200 -21.99 -1.71 7.25
N LYS A 201 -23.14 -1.75 6.54
CA LYS A 201 -24.45 -1.22 6.98
C LYS A 201 -24.51 0.31 7.12
N TYR A 202 -23.70 1.05 6.40
CA TYR A 202 -23.86 2.50 6.30
C TYR A 202 -24.98 2.85 5.32
N THR A 203 -25.67 3.94 5.55
CA THR A 203 -26.81 4.40 4.75
C THR A 203 -26.39 5.05 3.44
N SER A 204 -25.16 5.54 3.35
CA SER A 204 -24.56 6.13 2.14
C SER A 204 -23.04 6.07 2.20
N LEU A 205 -22.38 6.40 1.08
CA LEU A 205 -20.93 6.54 1.00
C LEU A 205 -20.46 7.71 1.89
N GLU A 206 -21.18 8.83 1.89
CA GLU A 206 -20.86 9.98 2.75
C GLU A 206 -20.94 9.60 4.23
N ALA A 207 -21.98 8.87 4.65
CA ALA A 207 -22.10 8.40 6.04
C ALA A 207 -20.91 7.50 6.45
N PHE A 208 -20.42 6.69 5.53
CA PHE A 208 -19.22 5.88 5.73
C PHE A 208 -17.97 6.75 5.86
N LEU A 209 -17.76 7.71 4.93
CA LEU A 209 -16.63 8.63 4.96
C LEU A 209 -16.66 9.52 6.21
N GLU A 210 -17.83 10.07 6.57
CA GLU A 210 -17.98 10.87 7.77
C GLU A 210 -17.65 10.13 9.07
N SER A 211 -17.90 8.82 9.11
CA SER A 211 -17.56 8.00 10.28
C SER A 211 -16.05 7.79 10.47
N MET A 212 -15.27 7.95 9.41
CA MET A 212 -13.82 7.77 9.43
C MET A 212 -13.07 9.10 9.46
N LEU A 213 -13.59 10.10 8.75
CA LEU A 213 -12.86 11.34 8.42
C LEU A 213 -13.60 12.61 8.90
N GLY A 214 -14.66 12.45 9.70
CA GLY A 214 -15.42 13.55 10.27
C GLY A 214 -16.56 14.07 9.39
N SER A 215 -17.53 14.68 10.05
CA SER A 215 -18.77 15.19 9.41
C SER A 215 -18.49 16.14 8.25
N GLY A 216 -19.23 15.97 7.15
CA GLY A 216 -19.12 16.82 5.96
C GLY A 216 -18.00 16.43 5.01
N THR A 217 -17.27 15.32 5.25
CA THR A 217 -16.35 14.77 4.28
C THR A 217 -17.12 14.21 3.09
N THR A 218 -16.75 14.66 1.87
CA THR A 218 -17.35 14.18 0.62
C THR A 218 -16.44 13.18 -0.09
N PHE A 219 -17.03 12.38 -0.97
CA PHE A 219 -16.24 11.48 -1.83
C PHE A 219 -15.22 12.26 -2.66
N GLN A 220 -15.58 13.42 -3.24
CA GLN A 220 -14.64 14.19 -4.05
C GLN A 220 -13.40 14.63 -3.24
N THR A 221 -13.57 15.13 -2.01
CA THR A 221 -12.41 15.52 -1.17
C THR A 221 -11.52 14.33 -0.85
N TYR A 222 -12.12 13.17 -0.58
CA TYR A 222 -11.36 11.95 -0.30
C TYR A 222 -10.69 11.39 -1.57
N TYR A 223 -11.36 11.47 -2.72
CA TYR A 223 -10.79 11.11 -4.02
C TYR A 223 -9.55 11.96 -4.32
N ASP A 224 -9.65 13.28 -4.18
CA ASP A 224 -8.53 14.20 -4.43
C ASP A 224 -7.34 13.91 -3.50
N TYR A 225 -7.61 13.60 -2.22
CA TYR A 225 -6.60 13.15 -1.27
C TYR A 225 -5.92 11.86 -1.72
N LEU A 226 -6.69 10.84 -2.07
CA LEU A 226 -6.14 9.55 -2.53
C LEU A 226 -5.36 9.71 -3.82
N TRP A 227 -5.87 10.48 -4.79
CA TRP A 227 -5.16 10.74 -6.05
C TRP A 227 -3.80 11.39 -5.79
N THR A 228 -3.78 12.43 -4.95
CA THR A 228 -2.54 13.10 -4.53
C THR A 228 -1.56 12.12 -3.90
N TYR A 229 -2.04 11.33 -2.96
CA TYR A 229 -1.26 10.34 -2.24
C TYR A 229 -0.66 9.26 -3.17
N PHE A 230 -1.47 8.69 -4.06
CA PHE A 230 -1.00 7.65 -4.99
C PHE A 230 -0.07 8.19 -6.07
N LEU A 231 -0.40 9.33 -6.67
CA LEU A 231 0.47 9.95 -7.67
C LEU A 231 1.81 10.37 -7.07
N GLY A 232 1.76 11.03 -5.91
CA GLY A 232 2.96 11.44 -5.19
C GLY A 232 3.81 10.24 -4.75
N GLY A 233 3.18 9.21 -4.17
CA GLY A 233 3.87 8.01 -3.71
C GLY A 233 4.49 7.19 -4.84
N THR A 234 3.79 7.03 -5.98
CA THR A 234 4.35 6.33 -7.13
C THR A 234 5.50 7.10 -7.76
N TYR A 235 5.36 8.42 -7.91
CA TYR A 235 6.48 9.25 -8.36
C TYR A 235 7.68 9.16 -7.42
N TRP A 236 7.45 9.25 -6.11
CA TRP A 236 8.51 9.19 -5.11
C TRP A 236 9.27 7.87 -5.13
N ALA A 237 8.57 6.74 -5.30
CA ALA A 237 9.19 5.44 -5.45
C ALA A 237 10.10 5.36 -6.70
N GLU A 238 9.68 5.95 -7.82
CA GLU A 238 10.53 6.03 -9.01
C GLU A 238 11.69 7.03 -8.82
N TYR A 239 11.44 8.16 -8.16
CA TYR A 239 12.49 9.15 -7.87
C TYR A 239 13.62 8.56 -7.01
N ILE A 240 13.30 7.79 -5.95
CA ILE A 240 14.30 7.13 -5.11
C ILE A 240 15.23 6.23 -5.93
N LYS A 241 14.74 5.55 -6.96
CA LYS A 241 15.58 4.71 -7.83
C LYS A 241 16.66 5.53 -8.54
N THR A 242 16.38 6.79 -8.86
CA THR A 242 17.31 7.70 -9.55
C THR A 242 18.37 8.32 -8.65
N VAL A 243 18.18 8.24 -7.32
CA VAL A 243 19.12 8.78 -6.34
C VAL A 243 20.41 7.97 -6.37
N GLU A 244 21.53 8.63 -6.57
CA GLU A 244 22.84 7.98 -6.53
C GLU A 244 23.43 8.01 -5.12
N VAL A 245 23.99 6.89 -4.71
CA VAL A 245 24.74 6.73 -3.46
C VAL A 245 26.03 5.96 -3.75
N ASP A 246 27.11 6.33 -3.09
CA ASP A 246 28.37 5.62 -3.19
C ASP A 246 28.54 4.59 -2.06
N MET A 247 29.56 3.75 -2.16
CA MET A 247 29.81 2.71 -1.15
C MET A 247 30.11 3.27 0.24
N THR A 248 30.62 4.51 0.34
CA THR A 248 30.85 5.16 1.64
C THR A 248 29.53 5.47 2.33
N GLU A 249 28.54 5.97 1.56
CA GLU A 249 27.18 6.23 2.04
C GLU A 249 26.48 4.92 2.42
N VAL A 250 26.65 3.86 1.60
CA VAL A 250 26.09 2.51 1.87
C VAL A 250 26.67 1.92 3.17
N GLU A 251 27.98 2.00 3.35
CA GLU A 251 28.64 1.54 4.59
C GLU A 251 28.23 2.37 5.82
N ALA A 252 28.13 3.68 5.68
CA ALA A 252 27.66 4.55 6.75
C ALA A 252 26.20 4.21 7.16
N TYR A 253 25.34 3.96 6.18
CA TYR A 253 23.98 3.51 6.42
C TYR A 253 23.95 2.17 7.17
N TYR A 254 24.77 1.19 6.74
CA TYR A 254 24.89 -0.09 7.45
C TYR A 254 25.29 0.10 8.91
N GLU A 255 26.35 0.85 9.19
CA GLU A 255 26.82 1.06 10.56
C GLU A 255 25.78 1.74 11.46
N ALA A 256 25.00 2.65 10.90
CA ALA A 256 23.95 3.35 11.64
C ALA A 256 22.71 2.46 11.93
N HIS A 257 22.40 1.48 11.05
CA HIS A 257 21.13 0.75 11.10
C HIS A 257 21.29 -0.78 11.27
N LYS A 258 22.50 -1.32 11.38
CA LYS A 258 22.79 -2.78 11.36
C LYS A 258 21.96 -3.63 12.33
N SER A 259 21.48 -3.06 13.43
CA SER A 259 20.61 -3.76 14.37
C SER A 259 19.14 -3.81 13.93
N GLU A 260 18.78 -3.05 12.91
CA GLU A 260 17.40 -2.86 12.43
C GLU A 260 17.17 -3.46 11.05
N LEU A 261 18.25 -3.89 10.37
CA LEU A 261 18.17 -4.45 9.01
C LEU A 261 17.60 -5.88 9.06
N VAL A 262 16.28 -5.98 8.95
CA VAL A 262 15.56 -7.26 8.99
C VAL A 262 14.65 -7.37 7.77
N ILE A 263 14.68 -8.52 7.08
CA ILE A 263 13.76 -8.86 6.00
C ILE A 263 12.71 -9.84 6.53
N ASP A 264 11.45 -9.63 6.17
CA ASP A 264 10.28 -10.46 6.56
C ASP A 264 10.20 -10.72 8.08
N ASP A 265 10.55 -9.72 8.89
CA ASP A 265 10.51 -9.69 10.36
C ASP A 265 11.45 -10.67 11.09
N TYR A 266 12.21 -11.50 10.40
CA TYR A 266 13.06 -12.50 11.06
C TYR A 266 14.41 -12.77 10.40
N PHE A 267 14.66 -12.32 9.17
CA PHE A 267 15.98 -12.48 8.56
C PHE A 267 16.84 -11.26 8.81
N GLN A 268 17.76 -11.36 9.78
CA GLN A 268 18.72 -10.30 10.08
C GLN A 268 19.75 -10.16 8.98
N VAL A 269 19.81 -9.00 8.33
CA VAL A 269 20.79 -8.71 7.29
C VAL A 269 22.11 -8.24 7.93
N THR A 270 23.18 -8.94 7.61
CA THR A 270 24.55 -8.62 8.03
C THR A 270 25.49 -8.71 6.84
N LYS A 271 26.73 -8.23 6.97
CA LYS A 271 27.75 -8.38 5.92
C LYS A 271 28.03 -9.86 5.58
N ASP A 272 27.71 -10.80 6.48
CA ASP A 272 27.91 -12.22 6.32
C ASP A 272 26.64 -12.99 5.88
N SER A 273 25.55 -12.29 5.64
CA SER A 273 24.25 -12.91 5.28
C SER A 273 24.24 -13.54 3.88
N GLY A 274 25.26 -13.27 3.06
CA GLY A 274 25.33 -13.73 1.67
C GLY A 274 24.41 -12.95 0.73
N LYS A 275 24.14 -13.53 -0.42
CA LYS A 275 23.36 -12.90 -1.48
C LYS A 275 21.85 -12.97 -1.22
N LEU A 276 21.14 -11.94 -1.66
CA LEU A 276 19.72 -11.96 -1.95
C LEU A 276 19.53 -12.21 -3.44
N VAL A 277 18.55 -13.05 -3.78
CA VAL A 277 18.27 -13.47 -5.15
C VAL A 277 16.86 -13.14 -5.54
N ASP A 278 16.69 -12.59 -6.73
CA ASP A 278 15.40 -12.36 -7.37
C ASP A 278 15.17 -13.39 -8.48
N VAL A 279 14.00 -14.01 -8.47
CA VAL A 279 13.64 -15.02 -9.47
C VAL A 279 12.19 -14.86 -9.88
N ARG A 280 11.88 -15.17 -11.14
CA ARG A 280 10.52 -15.47 -11.56
C ARG A 280 10.32 -16.97 -11.69
N HIS A 281 9.13 -17.44 -11.37
CA HIS A 281 8.80 -18.83 -11.59
C HIS A 281 7.35 -19.04 -12.03
N ILE A 282 7.12 -20.15 -12.72
CA ILE A 282 5.80 -20.64 -13.07
C ILE A 282 5.66 -22.02 -12.42
N LEU A 283 4.79 -22.14 -11.44
CA LEU A 283 4.50 -23.42 -10.79
C LEU A 283 3.40 -24.16 -11.56
N ILE A 284 3.67 -25.40 -11.91
CA ILE A 284 2.66 -26.35 -12.39
C ILE A 284 2.58 -27.48 -11.36
N LYS A 285 1.37 -27.72 -10.85
CA LYS A 285 1.13 -28.76 -9.82
C LYS A 285 0.71 -30.07 -10.51
N PRO A 286 1.15 -31.22 -10.00
CA PRO A 286 0.65 -32.51 -10.50
C PRO A 286 -0.86 -32.61 -10.20
N LYS A 287 -1.62 -33.19 -11.13
CA LYS A 287 -3.09 -33.34 -11.08
C LYS A 287 -3.46 -34.78 -10.80
N GLY A 288 -4.58 -34.99 -10.12
CA GLY A 288 -5.02 -36.34 -9.71
C GLY A 288 -4.54 -36.65 -8.28
N GLY A 289 -3.76 -37.72 -8.15
CA GLY A 289 -3.23 -38.19 -6.90
C GLY A 289 -4.26 -38.84 -5.98
N THR A 290 -3.77 -39.61 -5.03
CA THR A 290 -4.54 -40.25 -3.98
C THR A 290 -4.15 -39.73 -2.62
N LYS A 291 -5.09 -39.65 -1.69
CA LYS A 291 -4.77 -39.26 -0.31
C LYS A 291 -3.93 -40.34 0.33
N SER A 292 -2.91 -39.90 1.10
CA SER A 292 -2.14 -40.78 1.99
C SER A 292 -3.05 -41.46 3.02
N GLU A 293 -2.59 -42.53 3.64
CA GLU A 293 -3.36 -43.30 4.63
C GLU A 293 -3.82 -42.40 5.82
N ASP A 294 -3.03 -41.41 6.19
CA ASP A 294 -3.34 -40.42 7.23
C ASP A 294 -4.21 -39.26 6.73
N GLY A 295 -4.54 -39.23 5.42
CA GLY A 295 -5.37 -38.20 4.77
C GLY A 295 -4.72 -36.81 4.66
N LYS A 296 -3.46 -36.64 5.13
CA LYS A 296 -2.83 -35.31 5.24
C LYS A 296 -2.13 -34.88 3.95
N THR A 297 -1.58 -35.81 3.20
CA THR A 297 -0.83 -35.53 1.97
C THR A 297 -1.54 -36.14 0.77
N THR A 298 -1.21 -35.64 -0.43
CA THR A 298 -1.63 -36.25 -1.69
C THR A 298 -0.41 -36.87 -2.32
N VAL A 299 -0.51 -38.15 -2.65
CA VAL A 299 0.55 -38.93 -3.31
C VAL A 299 0.21 -39.03 -4.79
N TYR A 300 1.16 -38.71 -5.63
CA TYR A 300 1.03 -38.73 -7.08
C TYR A 300 1.84 -39.87 -7.67
N SER A 301 1.29 -40.53 -8.68
CA SER A 301 1.97 -41.56 -9.45
C SER A 301 3.09 -40.98 -10.32
N GLU A 302 3.98 -41.83 -10.80
CA GLU A 302 5.03 -41.41 -11.73
C GLU A 302 4.47 -40.83 -13.03
N GLU A 303 3.35 -41.38 -13.52
CA GLU A 303 2.66 -40.86 -14.71
C GLU A 303 2.11 -39.44 -14.50
N GLU A 304 1.50 -39.18 -13.34
CA GLU A 304 1.01 -37.85 -12.98
C GLU A 304 2.14 -36.83 -12.85
N TRP A 305 3.28 -37.22 -12.28
CA TRP A 305 4.50 -36.41 -12.23
C TRP A 305 5.10 -36.14 -13.61
N ASN A 306 5.11 -37.17 -14.51
CA ASN A 306 5.59 -37.00 -15.88
C ASN A 306 4.69 -36.04 -16.66
N THR A 307 3.38 -36.16 -16.53
CA THR A 307 2.41 -35.23 -17.15
C THR A 307 2.65 -33.78 -16.67
N CYS A 308 2.84 -33.58 -15.37
CA CYS A 308 3.17 -32.28 -14.79
C CYS A 308 4.49 -31.70 -15.36
N ARG A 309 5.52 -32.54 -15.47
CA ARG A 309 6.82 -32.17 -16.09
C ARG A 309 6.63 -31.74 -17.54
N ASP A 310 5.90 -32.52 -18.31
CA ASP A 310 5.71 -32.27 -19.75
C ASP A 310 4.89 -31.01 -19.99
N GLU A 311 3.90 -30.72 -19.13
CA GLU A 311 3.15 -29.43 -19.13
C GLU A 311 4.09 -28.24 -18.82
N ALA A 312 4.94 -28.35 -17.79
CA ALA A 312 5.90 -27.32 -17.45
C ALA A 312 6.97 -27.11 -18.54
N GLN A 313 7.45 -28.23 -19.17
CA GLN A 313 8.38 -28.15 -20.30
C GLN A 313 7.74 -27.46 -21.50
N ALA A 314 6.50 -27.78 -21.84
CA ALA A 314 5.81 -27.13 -22.94
C ALA A 314 5.65 -25.60 -22.72
N ILE A 315 5.46 -25.17 -21.48
CA ILE A 315 5.44 -23.74 -21.12
C ILE A 315 6.83 -23.11 -21.36
N LEU A 316 7.88 -23.76 -20.90
CA LEU A 316 9.26 -23.29 -21.14
C LEU A 316 9.57 -23.22 -22.64
N ASP A 317 9.25 -24.26 -23.40
CA ASP A 317 9.47 -24.30 -24.86
C ASP A 317 8.70 -23.21 -25.59
N SER A 318 7.47 -22.93 -25.15
CA SER A 318 6.64 -21.84 -25.68
C SER A 318 7.26 -20.47 -25.46
N TRP A 319 7.83 -20.23 -24.25
CA TRP A 319 8.52 -18.99 -23.94
C TRP A 319 9.82 -18.84 -24.74
N LEU A 320 10.60 -19.93 -24.88
CA LEU A 320 11.84 -19.96 -25.67
C LEU A 320 11.59 -19.73 -27.17
N ALA A 321 10.44 -20.12 -27.67
CA ALA A 321 10.04 -19.91 -29.06
C ALA A 321 9.50 -18.48 -29.31
N GLY A 322 9.22 -17.73 -28.25
CA GLY A 322 8.68 -16.36 -28.29
C GLY A 322 9.74 -15.27 -28.19
N GLU A 323 9.40 -14.19 -27.49
CA GLU A 323 10.28 -13.02 -27.31
C GLU A 323 11.51 -13.29 -26.41
N HIS A 324 11.42 -14.31 -25.58
CA HIS A 324 12.51 -14.77 -24.68
C HIS A 324 13.09 -13.66 -23.79
N THR A 325 12.20 -12.81 -23.27
CA THR A 325 12.54 -11.71 -22.35
C THR A 325 11.94 -11.95 -20.97
N GLU A 326 12.46 -11.27 -19.95
CA GLU A 326 11.88 -11.30 -18.61
C GLU A 326 10.41 -10.83 -18.62
N GLU A 327 10.10 -9.79 -19.41
CA GLU A 327 8.74 -9.26 -19.50
C GLU A 327 7.77 -10.30 -20.09
N SER A 328 8.18 -11.00 -21.17
CA SER A 328 7.36 -12.07 -21.75
C SER A 328 7.20 -13.25 -20.78
N PHE A 329 8.22 -13.55 -19.97
CA PHE A 329 8.13 -14.55 -18.91
C PHE A 329 7.13 -14.12 -17.83
N ALA A 330 7.17 -12.86 -17.38
CA ALA A 330 6.25 -12.32 -16.40
C ALA A 330 4.78 -12.40 -16.87
N LYS A 331 4.51 -12.07 -18.13
CA LYS A 331 3.18 -12.21 -18.73
C LYS A 331 2.71 -13.66 -18.70
N LEU A 332 3.57 -14.57 -19.14
CA LEU A 332 3.29 -16.01 -19.14
C LEU A 332 3.07 -16.55 -17.73
N ALA A 333 3.85 -16.09 -16.74
CA ALA A 333 3.68 -16.45 -15.35
C ALA A 333 2.33 -15.97 -14.79
N THR A 334 1.91 -14.73 -15.09
CA THR A 334 0.59 -14.22 -14.69
C THR A 334 -0.56 -15.09 -15.25
N GLU A 335 -0.39 -15.64 -16.44
CA GLU A 335 -1.42 -16.48 -17.06
C GLU A 335 -1.41 -17.92 -16.54
N LYS A 336 -0.23 -18.54 -16.45
CA LYS A 336 -0.04 -20.00 -16.33
C LYS A 336 0.26 -20.47 -14.93
N THR A 337 0.88 -19.64 -14.06
CA THR A 337 1.30 -20.13 -12.74
C THR A 337 0.11 -20.56 -11.87
N GLU A 338 0.29 -21.67 -11.18
CA GLU A 338 -0.61 -22.17 -10.13
C GLU A 338 -0.11 -21.76 -8.73
N ASP A 339 0.91 -20.90 -8.67
CA ASP A 339 1.34 -20.26 -7.42
C ASP A 339 0.57 -18.95 -7.18
N GLY A 340 -0.36 -19.00 -6.20
CA GLY A 340 -1.16 -17.83 -5.84
C GLY A 340 -0.36 -16.70 -5.22
N GLY A 341 0.81 -16.98 -4.64
CA GLY A 341 1.65 -16.00 -3.95
C GLY A 341 2.37 -15.05 -4.89
N SER A 342 2.79 -15.54 -6.07
CA SER A 342 3.55 -14.75 -7.04
C SER A 342 2.79 -14.44 -8.34
N LYS A 343 1.58 -14.94 -8.51
CA LYS A 343 0.82 -14.80 -9.76
C LYS A 343 0.61 -13.33 -10.16
N SER A 344 0.21 -12.49 -9.24
CA SER A 344 -0.06 -11.06 -9.50
C SER A 344 1.20 -10.25 -9.80
N SER A 345 2.38 -10.73 -9.37
CA SER A 345 3.69 -10.14 -9.64
C SER A 345 4.39 -10.73 -10.87
N GLY A 346 3.68 -11.52 -11.70
CA GLY A 346 4.29 -12.19 -12.85
C GLY A 346 5.31 -13.26 -12.43
N GLY A 347 5.00 -14.01 -11.36
CA GLY A 347 5.85 -15.07 -10.84
C GLY A 347 7.07 -14.60 -10.07
N LEU A 348 7.19 -13.31 -9.73
CA LEU A 348 8.38 -12.73 -9.09
C LEU A 348 8.40 -12.98 -7.59
N TYR A 349 9.53 -13.50 -7.13
CA TYR A 349 9.99 -13.47 -5.75
C TYR A 349 11.26 -12.63 -5.66
N THR A 350 11.23 -11.60 -4.81
CA THR A 350 12.37 -10.72 -4.53
C THR A 350 13.01 -11.06 -3.19
N ASP A 351 14.24 -10.63 -3.04
CA ASP A 351 15.00 -10.71 -1.79
C ASP A 351 14.92 -12.11 -1.14
N THR A 352 15.08 -13.13 -1.98
CA THR A 352 15.13 -14.51 -1.50
C THR A 352 16.51 -14.79 -0.90
N TRP A 353 16.54 -15.27 0.35
CA TRP A 353 17.78 -15.69 1.05
C TRP A 353 17.85 -17.20 1.23
N LYS A 354 19.03 -17.73 1.53
CA LYS A 354 19.21 -19.16 1.84
C LYS A 354 18.41 -19.54 3.09
N GLY A 355 17.57 -20.56 2.97
CA GLY A 355 16.68 -21.04 4.02
C GLY A 355 15.23 -20.57 3.89
N LYS A 356 14.92 -19.67 2.92
CA LYS A 356 13.55 -19.18 2.67
C LYS A 356 12.71 -20.17 1.87
N MET A 357 13.33 -20.84 0.87
CA MET A 357 12.63 -21.69 -0.07
C MET A 357 12.93 -23.19 0.17
N VAL A 358 12.12 -24.05 -0.43
CA VAL A 358 12.42 -25.50 -0.42
C VAL A 358 13.73 -25.77 -1.13
N LYS A 359 14.43 -26.82 -0.67
CA LYS A 359 15.84 -27.08 -1.02
C LYS A 359 16.10 -27.08 -2.52
N GLU A 360 15.29 -27.75 -3.31
CA GLU A 360 15.51 -27.89 -4.75
C GLU A 360 15.37 -26.56 -5.49
N PHE A 361 14.43 -25.71 -5.05
CA PHE A 361 14.25 -24.36 -5.56
C PHE A 361 15.43 -23.48 -5.15
N GLU A 362 15.83 -23.56 -3.88
CA GLU A 362 16.95 -22.82 -3.31
C GLU A 362 18.27 -23.19 -3.99
N ASP A 363 18.56 -24.50 -4.15
CA ASP A 363 19.79 -24.99 -4.81
C ASP A 363 19.92 -24.41 -6.23
N TRP A 364 18.78 -24.28 -6.95
CA TRP A 364 18.78 -23.66 -8.27
C TRP A 364 19.05 -22.15 -8.21
N CYS A 365 18.43 -21.45 -7.27
CA CYS A 365 18.58 -19.99 -7.12
C CYS A 365 20.00 -19.59 -6.71
N PHE A 366 20.64 -20.36 -5.82
CA PHE A 366 21.93 -20.03 -5.23
C PHE A 366 23.12 -20.80 -5.85
N ASP A 367 22.94 -21.35 -7.03
CA ASP A 367 24.06 -21.88 -7.81
C ASP A 367 24.96 -20.71 -8.23
N GLU A 368 26.26 -20.78 -7.84
CA GLU A 368 27.23 -19.70 -8.06
C GLU A 368 27.49 -19.38 -9.53
N SER A 369 27.18 -20.29 -10.44
CA SER A 369 27.30 -20.11 -11.89
C SER A 369 26.15 -19.32 -12.50
N ARG A 370 25.06 -19.13 -11.74
CA ARG A 370 23.80 -18.52 -12.21
C ARG A 370 24.00 -17.06 -12.63
N LYS A 371 23.38 -16.70 -13.75
CA LYS A 371 23.43 -15.35 -14.33
C LYS A 371 22.02 -14.87 -14.67
N THR A 372 21.84 -13.57 -14.66
CA THR A 372 20.61 -12.93 -15.14
C THR A 372 20.23 -13.45 -16.52
N GLY A 373 18.98 -13.85 -16.66
CA GLY A 373 18.45 -14.50 -17.86
C GLY A 373 18.57 -16.02 -17.90
N ASP A 374 19.25 -16.67 -16.94
CA ASP A 374 19.28 -18.12 -16.84
C ASP A 374 17.87 -18.65 -16.52
N TYR A 375 17.54 -19.79 -17.10
CA TYR A 375 16.24 -20.43 -16.95
C TYR A 375 16.41 -21.96 -16.79
N GLY A 376 15.35 -22.61 -16.35
CA GLY A 376 15.35 -24.06 -16.22
C GLY A 376 14.08 -24.62 -15.61
N LEU A 377 14.06 -25.95 -15.46
CA LEU A 377 13.02 -26.67 -14.77
C LEU A 377 13.53 -27.22 -13.44
N VAL A 378 12.77 -26.99 -12.38
CA VAL A 378 13.05 -27.49 -11.04
C VAL A 378 11.85 -28.29 -10.53
N LYS A 379 12.09 -29.53 -10.10
CA LYS A 379 11.09 -30.36 -9.43
C LYS A 379 11.18 -30.13 -7.92
N THR A 380 10.05 -29.83 -7.30
CA THR A 380 9.90 -29.75 -5.85
C THR A 380 8.74 -30.64 -5.38
N SER A 381 8.49 -30.69 -4.09
CA SER A 381 7.29 -31.33 -3.54
C SER A 381 5.98 -30.68 -3.96
N TYR A 382 6.00 -29.43 -4.41
CA TYR A 382 4.82 -28.68 -4.86
C TYR A 382 4.46 -28.91 -6.33
N GLY A 383 5.42 -29.29 -7.17
CA GLY A 383 5.25 -29.44 -8.59
C GLY A 383 6.54 -29.20 -9.36
N TYR A 384 6.40 -28.92 -10.65
CA TYR A 384 7.49 -28.43 -11.48
C TYR A 384 7.42 -26.90 -11.59
N HIS A 385 8.57 -26.27 -11.40
CA HIS A 385 8.76 -24.82 -11.54
C HIS A 385 9.55 -24.55 -12.82
N VAL A 386 8.97 -23.75 -13.72
CA VAL A 386 9.76 -23.10 -14.76
C VAL A 386 10.39 -21.89 -14.10
N MET A 387 11.71 -21.81 -14.11
CA MET A 387 12.50 -20.79 -13.40
C MET A 387 13.10 -19.80 -14.38
N TYR A 388 13.18 -18.53 -13.96
CA TYR A 388 13.93 -17.47 -14.63
C TYR A 388 14.69 -16.67 -13.59
N PHE A 389 16.01 -16.55 -13.74
CA PHE A 389 16.88 -15.84 -12.82
C PHE A 389 16.92 -14.35 -13.17
N VAL A 390 16.50 -13.52 -12.26
CA VAL A 390 16.42 -12.05 -12.48
C VAL A 390 17.72 -11.38 -12.05
N ASP A 391 18.10 -11.54 -10.77
CA ASP A 391 19.28 -10.88 -10.22
C ASP A 391 19.77 -11.53 -8.93
N ALA A 392 21.02 -11.23 -8.55
CA ALA A 392 21.59 -11.57 -7.24
C ALA A 392 22.64 -10.55 -6.81
N GLU A 393 22.53 -10.08 -5.58
CA GLU A 393 23.46 -9.12 -5.00
C GLU A 393 23.75 -9.46 -3.54
N GLU A 394 24.92 -9.02 -3.02
CA GLU A 394 25.21 -9.12 -1.58
C GLU A 394 24.11 -8.45 -0.78
N GLY A 395 23.46 -9.21 0.11
CA GLY A 395 22.21 -8.78 0.76
C GLY A 395 22.36 -7.48 1.53
N TRP A 396 23.47 -7.32 2.25
CA TRP A 396 23.73 -6.09 2.99
C TRP A 396 23.92 -4.88 2.06
N ILE A 397 24.58 -5.04 0.89
CA ILE A 397 24.79 -3.97 -0.08
C ILE A 397 23.43 -3.56 -0.65
N ARG A 398 22.64 -4.51 -1.14
CA ARG A 398 21.31 -4.26 -1.71
C ARG A 398 20.40 -3.52 -0.72
N THR A 399 20.29 -4.06 0.49
CA THR A 399 19.42 -3.48 1.53
C THR A 399 19.88 -2.09 1.95
N CYS A 400 21.20 -1.91 2.16
CA CYS A 400 21.74 -0.62 2.58
C CYS A 400 21.76 0.40 1.44
N THR A 401 21.96 0.00 0.19
CA THR A 401 21.86 0.90 -0.98
C THR A 401 20.43 1.45 -1.10
N SER A 402 19.41 0.58 -0.97
CA SER A 402 18.01 1.01 -0.98
C SER A 402 17.70 1.95 0.18
N GLY A 403 18.16 1.62 1.40
CA GLY A 403 17.98 2.44 2.58
C GLY A 403 18.68 3.80 2.47
N ALA A 404 19.93 3.84 2.03
CA ALA A 404 20.70 5.08 1.85
C ALA A 404 20.08 6.00 0.79
N LYS A 405 19.61 5.44 -0.34
CA LYS A 405 18.86 6.21 -1.36
C LYS A 405 17.59 6.82 -0.78
N SER A 406 16.81 6.04 -0.04
CA SER A 406 15.58 6.50 0.60
C SER A 406 15.85 7.58 1.64
N GLN A 407 16.88 7.42 2.45
CA GLN A 407 17.27 8.43 3.43
C GLN A 407 17.70 9.74 2.75
N LYS A 408 18.56 9.66 1.73
CA LYS A 408 19.04 10.84 0.99
C LYS A 408 17.91 11.59 0.28
N ALA A 409 16.96 10.86 -0.32
CA ALA A 409 15.75 11.44 -0.89
C ALA A 409 14.90 12.13 0.19
N SER A 410 14.72 11.48 1.35
CA SER A 410 13.96 12.04 2.48
C SER A 410 14.59 13.32 3.03
N GLU A 411 15.90 13.32 3.18
CA GLU A 411 16.66 14.53 3.62
C GLU A 411 16.48 15.68 2.63
N MET A 412 16.49 15.38 1.33
CA MET A 412 16.29 16.39 0.28
C MET A 412 14.88 17.01 0.35
N ILE A 413 13.84 16.20 0.45
CA ILE A 413 12.47 16.75 0.53
C ILE A 413 12.22 17.46 1.87
N ASP A 414 12.88 17.05 2.95
CA ASP A 414 12.83 17.72 4.26
C ASP A 414 13.46 19.11 4.17
N GLU A 415 14.61 19.22 3.52
CA GLU A 415 15.29 20.49 3.32
C GLU A 415 14.44 21.41 2.40
N LEU A 416 13.90 20.87 1.31
CA LEU A 416 13.00 21.60 0.44
C LEU A 416 11.77 22.10 1.20
N ALA A 417 11.14 21.24 1.99
CA ALA A 417 9.99 21.60 2.79
C ALA A 417 10.33 22.68 3.86
N LYS A 418 11.49 22.58 4.50
CA LYS A 418 11.96 23.57 5.45
C LYS A 418 12.16 24.94 4.82
N ASN A 419 12.71 24.98 3.61
CA ASN A 419 13.00 26.20 2.89
C ASN A 419 11.81 26.77 2.12
N THR A 420 10.71 26.03 1.96
CA THR A 420 9.50 26.49 1.31
C THR A 420 8.55 27.10 2.34
N PRO A 421 8.23 28.39 2.27
CA PRO A 421 7.30 29.00 3.19
C PRO A 421 5.88 28.48 3.00
N VAL A 422 5.15 28.32 4.08
CA VAL A 422 3.72 28.07 4.08
C VAL A 422 3.02 29.21 4.83
N ASP A 423 2.05 29.83 4.19
CA ASP A 423 1.20 30.85 4.82
C ASP A 423 -0.04 30.16 5.39
N VAL A 424 -0.17 30.15 6.73
CA VAL A 424 -1.25 29.46 7.45
C VAL A 424 -2.11 30.46 8.21
N ASN A 425 -3.39 30.45 7.93
CA ASN A 425 -4.36 31.22 8.68
C ASN A 425 -5.06 30.36 9.75
N TYR A 426 -4.40 30.19 10.87
CA TYR A 426 -4.88 29.36 11.98
C TYR A 426 -6.27 29.77 12.50
N LYS A 427 -6.62 31.07 12.44
CA LYS A 427 -7.93 31.56 12.88
C LYS A 427 -9.11 31.08 12.03
N LYS A 428 -8.83 30.59 10.82
CA LYS A 428 -9.84 30.05 9.91
C LYS A 428 -9.91 28.53 9.94
N ILE A 429 -9.03 27.85 10.68
CA ILE A 429 -9.07 26.40 10.79
C ILE A 429 -10.34 25.96 11.49
N SER A 430 -11.02 25.02 10.89
CA SER A 430 -12.23 24.38 11.39
C SER A 430 -12.20 22.91 11.07
N LEU A 431 -12.46 22.06 12.05
CA LEU A 431 -12.52 20.59 11.92
C LEU A 431 -13.84 20.09 12.48
N ALA A 432 -14.40 19.05 11.88
CA ALA A 432 -15.55 18.35 12.42
C ALA A 432 -15.11 17.12 13.23
N GLU A 433 -15.90 16.77 14.24
CA GLU A 433 -15.74 15.55 15.00
C GLU A 433 -16.13 14.32 14.15
N LEU A 434 -15.60 13.15 14.50
CA LEU A 434 -16.11 11.86 14.00
C LEU A 434 -17.55 11.67 14.49
N LYS A 435 -18.39 11.05 13.65
CA LYS A 435 -19.78 10.68 14.00
C LYS A 435 -19.82 9.32 14.64
#